data_08c79acfd10f760d7351238da89888a1
#
_entry.id   08c79acfd10f760d7351238da89888a1
#
_cell.length_a   1.000
_cell.length_b   1.000
_cell.length_c   1.000
_cell.angle_alpha   90.00
_cell.angle_beta   90.00
_cell.angle_gamma   90.00
#
_symmetry.space_group_name_H-M   'P 1'
#
loop_
_entity.id
_entity.type
_entity.pdbx_description
1 polymer ?
#
loop_
_entity_poly.entity_id
_entity_poly.type
_entity_poly.pdbx_seq_one_letter_code
_entity_poly.pdbx_strand_id
1 'polypeptide(L)'
;MYRVGLIERVESVAGSEKLVKLTVEFGDRRRTVLAGLRTERADAKAEIEGRQALFVVNLAPRKMAGQVSEAMLFDIGYADGITPVLALPERAVPNGARAG
;
A
#
# COMPACT_ATOMS: atom_id res chain seq x y z
N MET A 1 4.73 12.49 -6.18
CA MET A 1 5.64 12.41 -5.02
C MET A 1 5.55 11.03 -4.40
N TYR A 2 6.67 10.46 -4.05
CA TYR A 2 6.73 9.12 -3.47
C TYR A 2 7.29 9.20 -2.07
N ARG A 3 6.65 8.49 -1.14
CA ARG A 3 7.13 8.38 0.25
C ARG A 3 7.10 6.93 0.70
N VAL A 4 8.01 6.61 1.61
CA VAL A 4 8.00 5.31 2.29
C VAL A 4 6.98 5.36 3.42
N GLY A 5 6.13 4.35 3.50
CA GLY A 5 5.17 4.18 4.58
C GLY A 5 5.31 2.80 5.20
N LEU A 6 5.03 2.70 6.50
CA LEU A 6 4.97 1.43 7.20
C LEU A 6 3.55 0.90 7.15
N ILE A 7 3.39 -0.30 6.61
CA ILE A 7 2.10 -0.99 6.56
C ILE A 7 1.84 -1.58 7.95
N GLU A 8 1.07 -0.87 8.76
CA GLU A 8 0.81 -1.29 10.14
C GLU A 8 -0.26 -2.37 10.23
N ARG A 9 -1.28 -2.29 9.37
CA ARG A 9 -2.40 -3.24 9.38
C ARG A 9 -2.84 -3.55 7.98
N VAL A 10 -3.25 -4.79 7.78
CA VAL A 10 -3.87 -5.26 6.55
C VAL A 10 -5.22 -5.89 6.93
N GLU A 11 -6.29 -5.39 6.34
CA GLU A 11 -7.64 -5.84 6.64
C GLU A 11 -8.40 -6.17 5.36
N SER A 12 -9.33 -7.11 5.45
CA SER A 12 -10.25 -7.40 4.36
C SER A 12 -11.24 -6.25 4.19
N VAL A 13 -11.72 -6.06 2.95
CA VAL A 13 -12.75 -5.06 2.63
C VAL A 13 -14.06 -5.81 2.36
N ALA A 14 -15.09 -5.49 3.13
CA ALA A 14 -16.41 -6.10 2.95
C ALA A 14 -16.93 -5.80 1.54
N GLY A 15 -17.45 -6.84 0.86
CA GLY A 15 -18.00 -6.69 -0.49
C GLY A 15 -16.95 -6.63 -1.60
N SER A 16 -15.67 -6.80 -1.30
CA SER A 16 -14.61 -6.83 -2.30
C SER A 16 -13.80 -8.11 -2.20
N GLU A 17 -13.58 -8.76 -3.35
CA GLU A 17 -12.72 -9.93 -3.44
C GLU A 17 -11.29 -9.56 -3.84
N LYS A 18 -11.08 -8.33 -4.31
CA LYS A 18 -9.78 -7.87 -4.83
C LYS A 18 -9.02 -7.00 -3.85
N LEU A 19 -9.75 -6.17 -3.08
CA LEU A 19 -9.14 -5.12 -2.27
C LEU A 19 -8.81 -5.59 -0.87
N VAL A 20 -7.68 -5.09 -0.37
CA VAL A 20 -7.37 -5.06 1.06
C VAL A 20 -7.26 -3.60 1.48
N LYS A 21 -7.51 -3.35 2.76
CA LYS A 21 -7.36 -2.04 3.37
C LYS A 21 -6.07 -2.02 4.17
N LEU A 22 -5.20 -1.11 3.81
CA LEU A 22 -3.94 -0.90 4.50
C LEU A 22 -4.06 0.33 5.39
N THR A 23 -3.60 0.23 6.63
CA THR A 23 -3.35 1.37 7.48
C THR A 23 -1.85 1.63 7.40
N VAL A 24 -1.46 2.78 6.86
CA VAL A 24 -0.06 3.09 6.56
C VAL A 24 0.40 4.31 7.34
N GLU A 25 1.51 4.16 8.05
CA GLU A 25 2.13 5.21 8.86
C GLU A 25 3.21 5.92 8.04
N PHE A 26 3.04 7.24 7.84
CA PHE A 26 3.96 8.06 7.04
C PHE A 26 4.81 9.01 7.90
N GLY A 27 4.86 8.80 9.21
CA GLY A 27 5.64 9.64 10.12
C GLY A 27 4.83 10.82 10.67
N ASP A 28 4.20 11.59 9.80
CA ASP A 28 3.37 12.73 10.19
C ASP A 28 1.93 12.31 10.51
N ARG A 29 1.42 11.31 9.82
CA ARG A 29 0.06 10.78 10.04
C ARG A 29 -0.12 9.41 9.42
N ARG A 30 -1.20 8.75 9.79
CA ARG A 30 -1.64 7.51 9.16
C ARG A 30 -2.60 7.84 8.03
N ARG A 31 -2.55 7.02 6.97
CA ARG A 31 -3.49 7.10 5.85
C ARG A 31 -4.08 5.72 5.59
N THR A 32 -5.31 5.71 5.08
CA THR A 32 -5.94 4.50 4.57
C THR A 32 -5.57 4.35 3.11
N VAL A 33 -5.09 3.16 2.73
CA VAL A 33 -4.75 2.85 1.34
C VAL A 33 -5.47 1.57 0.95
N LEU A 34 -6.22 1.61 -0.15
CA LEU A 34 -6.88 0.42 -0.69
C LEU A 34 -6.07 -0.08 -1.88
N ALA A 35 -5.81 -1.36 -1.91
CA ALA A 35 -4.98 -1.98 -2.95
C ALA A 35 -5.52 -3.35 -3.34
N GLY A 36 -5.40 -3.69 -4.63
CA GLY A 36 -5.88 -4.94 -5.21
C GLY A 36 -4.96 -6.12 -4.94
N LEU A 37 -4.57 -6.35 -3.70
CA LEU A 37 -3.56 -7.35 -3.34
C LEU A 37 -4.13 -8.74 -3.04
N ARG A 38 -5.43 -8.85 -2.85
CA ARG A 38 -6.07 -10.10 -2.44
C ARG A 38 -5.97 -11.20 -3.49
N THR A 39 -5.99 -10.81 -4.75
CA THR A 39 -5.86 -11.76 -5.87
C THR A 39 -4.41 -12.02 -6.26
N GLU A 40 -3.49 -11.20 -5.77
CA GLU A 40 -2.07 -11.28 -6.12
C GLU A 40 -1.24 -12.04 -5.10
N ARG A 41 -1.80 -12.27 -3.90
CA ARG A 41 -1.08 -12.87 -2.78
C ARG A 41 -1.95 -13.92 -2.10
N ALA A 42 -1.33 -15.01 -1.68
CA ALA A 42 -2.02 -16.06 -0.94
C ALA A 42 -2.52 -15.55 0.42
N ASP A 43 -1.73 -14.73 1.09
CA ASP A 43 -2.06 -14.15 2.39
C ASP A 43 -1.40 -12.78 2.52
N ALA A 44 -2.10 -11.74 2.08
CA ALA A 44 -1.56 -10.38 2.09
C ALA A 44 -1.17 -9.94 3.50
N LYS A 45 -1.97 -10.25 4.49
CA LYS A 45 -1.67 -9.85 5.88
C LYS A 45 -0.35 -10.45 6.35
N ALA A 46 -0.14 -11.74 6.16
CA ALA A 46 1.09 -12.41 6.57
C ALA A 46 2.31 -11.93 5.77
N GLU A 47 2.11 -11.62 4.49
CA GLU A 47 3.21 -11.28 3.59
C GLU A 47 3.69 -9.85 3.71
N ILE A 48 2.80 -8.88 3.95
CA ILE A 48 3.17 -7.46 3.88
C ILE A 48 2.94 -6.65 5.14
N GLU A 49 2.16 -7.13 6.11
CA GLU A 49 1.96 -6.40 7.36
C GLU A 49 3.29 -6.27 8.11
N GLY A 50 3.61 -5.06 8.55
CA GLY A 50 4.87 -4.77 9.22
C GLY A 50 6.01 -4.37 8.28
N ARG A 51 5.79 -4.36 6.97
CA ARG A 51 6.82 -3.95 6.01
C ARG A 51 6.68 -2.49 5.64
N GLN A 52 7.82 -1.88 5.33
CA GLN A 52 7.84 -0.58 4.67
C GLN A 52 7.73 -0.79 3.16
N ALA A 53 7.02 0.12 2.49
CA ALA A 53 6.88 0.10 1.05
C ALA A 53 6.76 1.53 0.53
N LEU A 54 6.87 1.68 -0.79
CA LEU A 54 6.78 2.97 -1.46
C LEU A 54 5.33 3.26 -1.86
N PHE A 55 4.89 4.50 -1.65
CA PHE A 55 3.54 4.96 -1.97
C PHE A 55 3.57 6.28 -2.73
N VAL A 56 2.58 6.47 -3.60
CA VAL A 56 2.32 7.77 -4.23
C VAL A 56 1.34 8.51 -3.32
N VAL A 57 1.75 9.68 -2.81
CA VAL A 57 1.00 10.36 -1.74
C VAL A 57 0.36 11.69 -2.16
N ASN A 58 0.73 12.24 -3.30
CA ASN A 58 0.18 13.52 -3.78
C ASN A 58 -0.94 13.31 -4.80
N LEU A 59 -1.83 12.39 -4.51
CA LEU A 59 -3.01 12.11 -5.32
C LEU A 59 -4.27 12.55 -4.59
N ALA A 60 -5.29 12.95 -5.36
CA ALA A 60 -6.62 13.16 -4.79
C ALA A 60 -7.13 11.86 -4.18
N PRO A 61 -7.80 11.90 -3.02
CA PRO A 61 -8.42 10.72 -2.45
C PRO A 61 -9.39 10.08 -3.45
N ARG A 62 -9.42 8.75 -3.47
CA ARG A 62 -10.25 8.00 -4.40
C ARG A 62 -11.20 7.07 -3.63
N LYS A 63 -12.47 7.11 -3.97
CA LYS A 63 -13.47 6.23 -3.39
C LYS A 63 -13.44 4.87 -4.09
N MET A 64 -13.31 3.80 -3.31
CA MET A 64 -13.26 2.43 -3.80
C MET A 64 -14.01 1.53 -2.83
N ALA A 65 -14.97 0.74 -3.33
CA ALA A 65 -15.77 -0.18 -2.51
C ALA A 65 -16.37 0.48 -1.26
N GLY A 66 -16.84 1.73 -1.40
CA GLY A 66 -17.46 2.47 -0.29
C GLY A 66 -16.47 3.07 0.70
N GLN A 67 -15.18 2.93 0.49
CA GLN A 67 -14.14 3.50 1.35
C GLN A 67 -13.25 4.45 0.55
N VAL A 68 -12.48 5.28 1.25
CA VAL A 68 -11.63 6.29 0.63
C VAL A 68 -10.17 5.88 0.75
N SER A 69 -9.49 5.78 -0.41
CA SER A 69 -8.05 5.57 -0.46
C SER A 69 -7.34 6.92 -0.55
N GLU A 70 -6.42 7.17 0.38
CA GLU A 70 -5.73 8.46 0.50
C GLU A 70 -4.32 8.46 -0.10
N ALA A 71 -3.89 7.35 -0.64
CA ALA A 71 -2.61 7.20 -1.33
C ALA A 71 -2.69 5.96 -2.22
N MET A 72 -1.68 5.74 -3.04
CA MET A 72 -1.62 4.56 -3.91
C MET A 72 -0.33 3.79 -3.63
N LEU A 73 -0.45 2.47 -3.47
CA LEU A 73 0.70 1.59 -3.37
C LEU A 73 1.45 1.59 -4.71
N PHE A 74 2.76 1.74 -4.65
CA PHE A 74 3.61 1.72 -5.83
C PHE A 74 4.15 0.31 -6.02
N ASP A 75 3.60 -0.40 -7.00
CA ASP A 75 3.97 -1.78 -7.33
C ASP A 75 4.97 -1.85 -8.45
N ILE A 76 5.71 -2.96 -8.49
CA ILE A 76 6.64 -3.27 -9.57
C ILE A 76 6.10 -4.47 -10.34
N GLY A 77 5.99 -4.34 -11.66
CA GLY A 77 5.72 -5.45 -12.57
C GLY A 77 4.31 -5.51 -13.14
N TYR A 78 3.35 -4.76 -12.61
CA TYR A 78 1.97 -4.81 -13.10
C TYR A 78 1.88 -4.50 -14.60
N ALA A 79 2.56 -3.46 -15.06
CA ALA A 79 2.52 -3.04 -16.47
C ALA A 79 3.18 -4.06 -17.40
N ASP A 80 4.05 -4.91 -16.87
CA ASP A 80 4.76 -5.93 -17.65
C ASP A 80 4.08 -7.31 -17.56
N GLY A 81 2.89 -7.38 -16.98
CA GLY A 81 2.16 -8.64 -16.84
C GLY A 81 2.75 -9.60 -15.81
N ILE A 82 3.60 -9.10 -14.94
CA ILE A 82 4.21 -9.87 -13.85
C ILE A 82 3.35 -9.69 -12.61
N THR A 83 3.19 -10.74 -11.80
CA THR A 83 2.53 -10.60 -10.50
C THR A 83 3.24 -9.52 -9.71
N PRO A 84 2.55 -8.42 -9.34
CA PRO A 84 3.23 -7.27 -8.75
C PRO A 84 3.90 -7.58 -7.41
N VAL A 85 5.02 -6.93 -7.20
CA VAL A 85 5.76 -6.97 -5.92
C VAL A 85 5.89 -5.56 -5.37
N LEU A 86 6.11 -5.45 -4.06
CA LEU A 86 6.30 -4.15 -3.42
C LEU A 86 7.63 -3.53 -3.81
N ALA A 87 7.65 -2.21 -3.91
CA ALA A 87 8.90 -1.45 -3.95
C ALA A 87 9.33 -1.22 -2.51
N LEU A 88 10.38 -1.91 -2.09
CA LEU A 88 10.85 -1.90 -0.70
C LEU A 88 12.13 -1.07 -0.57
N PRO A 89 12.32 -0.35 0.55
CA PRO A 89 13.62 0.23 0.84
C PRO A 89 14.62 -0.90 1.13
N GLU A 90 15.87 -0.68 0.77
CA GLU A 90 16.95 -1.65 0.98
C GLU A 90 17.12 -2.02 2.45
N ARG A 91 16.86 -1.09 3.33
CA ARG A 91 16.84 -1.25 4.79
C ARG A 91 15.82 -0.28 5.37
N ALA A 92 15.50 -0.42 6.65
CA ALA A 92 14.54 0.47 7.29
C ALA A 92 15.01 1.93 7.22
N VAL A 93 14.07 2.80 6.90
CA VAL A 93 14.27 4.26 6.88
C VAL A 93 13.15 4.90 7.73
N PRO A 94 13.26 6.18 8.10
CA PRO A 94 12.15 6.84 8.79
C PRO A 94 10.88 6.79 7.95
N ASN A 95 9.74 6.51 8.57
CA ASN A 95 8.45 6.56 7.89
C ASN A 95 8.20 7.96 7.35
N GLY A 96 7.74 8.06 6.12
CA GLY A 96 7.56 9.33 5.44
C GLY A 96 8.76 9.79 4.63
N ALA A 97 9.88 9.07 4.68
CA ALA A 97 11.05 9.40 3.87
C ALA A 97 10.66 9.47 2.39
N ARG A 98 11.13 10.51 1.72
CA ARG A 98 10.80 10.73 0.32
C ARG A 98 11.75 9.97 -0.60
N ALA A 99 11.20 9.47 -1.70
CA ALA A 99 11.98 8.87 -2.78
C ALA A 99 12.22 9.93 -3.86
N GLY A 100 13.44 10.00 -4.32
CA GLY A 100 13.84 10.96 -5.35
C GLY A 100 14.59 12.15 -4.84
#